data_3a15df2c842f4060c8dee08e70903d3d
#
_entry.id   3a15df2c842f4060c8dee08e70903d3d
#
_cell.length_a   1.000
_cell.length_b   1.000
_cell.length_c   1.000
_cell.angle_alpha   90.00
_cell.angle_beta   90.00
_cell.angle_gamma   90.00
#
_symmetry.space_group_name_H-M   'P 1'
#
loop_
_entity.id
_entity.type
_entity.pdbx_description
1 polymer ?
#
loop_
_entity_poly.entity_id
_entity_poly.type
_entity_poly.pdbx_seq_one_letter_code
_entity_poly.pdbx_strand_id
1 'polypeptide(L)'
;MTPQELKSIMGSGLLSFPITDFDEQGNFRPKTYIERLEWLAPYGASALFAAGGTGEYFSLSGPEYSEVIKTAVETCRGKVPIIAGAGGPTRTAIAHAQEAERLGAHGILLLPHYLTEAGQEGLIAHVEQVCKSVKFGVIVYNRDRTKLTAESLAILAERCPNLVGFKDGVGNIETMSSIYMKMGDRFSYLGGLPTAEVYAAAYK
;
A
#
# COMPACT_ATOMS: atom_id res chain seq x y z
N MET A 1 13.66 -3.38 -7.16
CA MET A 1 13.54 -2.01 -6.61
C MET A 1 13.84 -2.04 -5.12
N THR A 2 14.70 -1.19 -4.65
CA THR A 2 15.01 -1.02 -3.23
C THR A 2 13.91 -0.22 -2.51
N PRO A 3 13.79 -0.33 -1.19
CA PRO A 3 12.84 0.50 -0.43
C PRO A 3 13.04 2.02 -0.66
N GLN A 4 14.25 2.48 -0.80
CA GLN A 4 14.58 3.89 -1.04
C GLN A 4 14.17 4.37 -2.43
N GLU A 5 14.38 3.54 -3.45
CA GLU A 5 13.90 3.83 -4.81
C GLU A 5 12.37 3.93 -4.84
N LEU A 6 11.68 3.01 -4.14
CA LEU A 6 10.22 3.09 -4.00
C LEU A 6 9.78 4.37 -3.31
N LYS A 7 10.44 4.74 -2.20
CA LYS A 7 10.17 5.99 -1.49
C LYS A 7 10.29 7.21 -2.42
N SER A 8 11.36 7.26 -3.21
CA SER A 8 11.60 8.35 -4.16
C SER A 8 10.51 8.45 -5.23
N ILE A 9 10.12 7.31 -5.81
CA ILE A 9 9.08 7.24 -6.84
C ILE A 9 7.72 7.71 -6.30
N MET A 10 7.39 7.34 -5.07
CA MET A 10 6.12 7.74 -4.45
C MET A 10 6.10 9.19 -3.97
N GLY A 11 7.25 9.84 -3.88
CA GLY A 11 7.36 11.22 -3.41
C GLY A 11 6.83 12.27 -4.39
N SER A 12 6.52 11.90 -5.63
CA SER A 12 6.02 12.81 -6.66
C SER A 12 5.22 12.09 -7.73
N GLY A 13 4.33 12.79 -8.39
CA GLY A 13 3.54 12.30 -9.51
C GLY A 13 2.21 11.66 -9.10
N LEU A 14 1.58 11.01 -10.06
CA LEU A 14 0.28 10.37 -9.91
C LEU A 14 0.42 8.95 -9.37
N LEU A 15 -0.34 8.61 -8.34
CA LEU A 15 -0.51 7.25 -7.85
C LEU A 15 -1.89 6.76 -8.27
N SER A 16 -1.98 5.66 -9.01
CA SER A 16 -3.24 5.14 -9.52
C SER A 16 -3.59 3.78 -8.88
N PHE A 17 -4.89 3.57 -8.70
CA PHE A 17 -5.45 2.40 -7.98
C PHE A 17 -6.43 1.69 -8.91
N PRO A 18 -5.96 0.79 -9.80
CA PRO A 18 -6.83 0.07 -10.71
C PRO A 18 -7.84 -0.80 -9.95
N ILE A 19 -9.05 -0.88 -10.49
CA ILE A 19 -10.04 -1.87 -10.04
C ILE A 19 -9.64 -3.24 -10.55
N THR A 20 -10.08 -4.30 -9.88
CA THR A 20 -10.01 -5.69 -10.36
C THR A 20 -11.27 -6.02 -11.15
N ASP A 21 -11.12 -6.58 -12.33
CA ASP A 21 -12.25 -6.92 -13.19
C ASP A 21 -12.76 -8.34 -12.89
N PHE A 22 -14.06 -8.46 -12.68
CA PHE A 22 -14.75 -9.72 -12.41
C PHE A 22 -15.84 -9.99 -13.47
N ASP A 23 -16.21 -11.25 -13.64
CA ASP A 23 -17.39 -11.65 -14.39
C ASP A 23 -18.66 -11.55 -13.52
N GLU A 24 -19.82 -11.87 -14.12
CA GLU A 24 -21.11 -11.84 -13.43
C GLU A 24 -21.20 -12.87 -12.27
N GLN A 25 -20.34 -13.88 -12.25
CA GLN A 25 -20.23 -14.90 -11.21
C GLN A 25 -19.20 -14.52 -10.14
N GLY A 26 -18.52 -13.39 -10.29
CA GLY A 26 -17.49 -12.89 -9.36
C GLY A 26 -16.10 -13.49 -9.57
N ASN A 27 -15.84 -14.18 -10.69
CA ASN A 27 -14.51 -14.70 -10.99
C ASN A 27 -13.64 -13.61 -11.62
N PHE A 28 -12.35 -13.61 -11.31
CA PHE A 28 -11.39 -12.69 -11.91
C PHE A 28 -11.33 -12.82 -13.43
N ARG A 29 -11.31 -11.69 -14.15
CA ARG A 29 -11.21 -11.61 -15.62
C ARG A 29 -9.86 -11.06 -16.06
N PRO A 30 -8.83 -11.91 -16.24
CA PRO A 30 -7.47 -11.47 -16.59
C PRO A 30 -7.41 -10.63 -17.85
N LYS A 31 -8.15 -11.00 -18.89
CA LYS A 31 -8.12 -10.28 -20.18
C LYS A 31 -8.57 -8.82 -20.03
N THR A 32 -9.71 -8.58 -19.40
CA THR A 32 -10.24 -7.23 -19.19
C THR A 32 -9.34 -6.42 -18.28
N TYR A 33 -8.74 -7.07 -17.26
CA TYR A 33 -7.79 -6.43 -16.38
C TYR A 33 -6.50 -6.02 -17.09
N ILE A 34 -5.98 -6.83 -18.01
CA ILE A 34 -4.84 -6.48 -18.86
C ILE A 34 -5.18 -5.23 -19.71
N GLU A 35 -6.32 -5.24 -20.40
CA GLU A 35 -6.80 -4.11 -21.21
C GLU A 35 -6.87 -2.82 -20.38
N ARG A 36 -7.35 -2.91 -19.14
CA ARG A 36 -7.39 -1.79 -18.19
C ARG A 36 -6.01 -1.29 -17.81
N LEU A 37 -5.09 -2.17 -17.49
CA LEU A 37 -3.72 -1.81 -17.12
C LEU A 37 -2.97 -1.18 -18.30
N GLU A 38 -3.16 -1.71 -19.50
CA GLU A 38 -2.58 -1.16 -20.72
C GLU A 38 -3.16 0.23 -21.04
N TRP A 39 -4.45 0.44 -20.75
CA TRP A 39 -5.08 1.75 -20.87
C TRP A 39 -4.54 2.74 -19.83
N LEU A 40 -4.27 2.30 -18.60
CA LEU A 40 -3.75 3.17 -17.52
C LEU A 40 -2.27 3.53 -17.69
N ALA A 41 -1.45 2.61 -18.22
CA ALA A 41 0.01 2.76 -18.26
C ALA A 41 0.49 4.06 -18.95
N PRO A 42 -0.11 4.53 -20.07
CA PRO A 42 0.33 5.75 -20.75
C PRO A 42 0.08 7.06 -20.00
N TYR A 43 -0.74 7.06 -18.95
CA TYR A 43 -1.07 8.31 -18.21
C TYR A 43 0.05 8.77 -17.26
N GLY A 44 1.21 8.10 -17.27
CA GLY A 44 2.39 8.56 -16.53
C GLY A 44 2.26 8.45 -15.01
N ALA A 45 1.50 7.48 -14.52
CA ALA A 45 1.47 7.18 -13.10
C ALA A 45 2.85 6.75 -12.61
N SER A 46 3.28 7.29 -11.46
CA SER A 46 4.52 6.90 -10.81
C SER A 46 4.47 5.45 -10.29
N ALA A 47 3.30 4.97 -9.88
CA ALA A 47 3.04 3.58 -9.53
C ALA A 47 1.56 3.23 -9.67
N LEU A 48 1.26 1.94 -9.91
CA LEU A 48 -0.08 1.37 -9.85
C LEU A 48 -0.21 0.46 -8.61
N PHE A 49 -1.29 0.64 -7.86
CA PHE A 49 -1.58 -0.11 -6.64
C PHE A 49 -2.57 -1.24 -6.92
N ALA A 50 -2.07 -2.41 -7.32
CA ALA A 50 -2.87 -3.59 -7.65
C ALA A 50 -3.42 -4.26 -6.39
N ALA A 51 -4.64 -4.79 -6.46
CA ALA A 51 -5.32 -5.42 -5.33
C ALA A 51 -5.28 -4.56 -4.05
N GLY A 52 -5.40 -3.24 -4.20
CA GLY A 52 -5.62 -2.33 -3.07
C GLY A 52 -7.07 -2.32 -2.62
N GLY A 53 -7.49 -1.31 -1.84
CA GLY A 53 -8.89 -1.16 -1.45
C GLY A 53 -9.83 -1.01 -2.66
N THR A 54 -9.47 -0.16 -3.63
CA THR A 54 -10.20 0.01 -4.90
C THR A 54 -10.16 -1.26 -5.76
N GLY A 55 -9.07 -2.03 -5.69
CA GLY A 55 -8.90 -3.32 -6.38
C GLY A 55 -9.51 -4.48 -5.62
N GLU A 56 -10.36 -4.23 -4.63
CA GLU A 56 -11.14 -5.21 -3.89
C GLU A 56 -10.32 -6.32 -3.20
N TYR A 57 -9.18 -5.96 -2.63
CA TYR A 57 -8.29 -6.89 -1.93
C TYR A 57 -9.01 -7.88 -1.01
N PHE A 58 -9.97 -7.39 -0.21
CA PHE A 58 -10.69 -8.22 0.77
C PHE A 58 -11.71 -9.18 0.16
N SER A 59 -12.02 -9.03 -1.13
CA SER A 59 -12.92 -9.89 -1.87
C SER A 59 -12.19 -11.05 -2.58
N LEU A 60 -10.85 -10.96 -2.67
CA LEU A 60 -10.04 -11.93 -3.39
C LEU A 60 -9.73 -13.17 -2.51
N SER A 61 -9.88 -14.35 -3.07
CA SER A 61 -9.27 -15.55 -2.53
C SER A 61 -7.74 -15.54 -2.71
N GLY A 62 -7.01 -16.38 -1.97
CA GLY A 62 -5.56 -16.46 -2.11
C GLY A 62 -5.08 -16.75 -3.54
N PRO A 63 -5.65 -17.76 -4.25
CA PRO A 63 -5.30 -18.00 -5.65
C PRO A 63 -5.60 -16.83 -6.58
N GLU A 64 -6.76 -16.17 -6.44
CA GLU A 64 -7.11 -14.98 -7.23
C GLU A 64 -6.16 -13.82 -6.96
N TYR A 65 -5.79 -13.60 -5.70
CA TYR A 65 -4.79 -12.60 -5.33
C TYR A 65 -3.48 -12.81 -6.10
N SER A 66 -2.96 -14.05 -6.10
CA SER A 66 -1.73 -14.38 -6.83
C SER A 66 -1.87 -14.12 -8.33
N GLU A 67 -3.01 -14.46 -8.92
CA GLU A 67 -3.27 -14.25 -10.34
C GLU A 67 -3.38 -12.75 -10.68
N VAL A 68 -4.08 -11.95 -9.88
CA VAL A 68 -4.20 -10.50 -10.05
C VAL A 68 -2.84 -9.83 -9.99
N ILE A 69 -2.02 -10.14 -8.97
CA ILE A 69 -0.69 -9.54 -8.82
C ILE A 69 0.24 -9.96 -9.96
N LYS A 70 0.26 -11.25 -10.32
CA LYS A 70 1.05 -11.75 -11.44
C LYS A 70 0.68 -11.03 -12.73
N THR A 71 -0.62 -10.95 -13.04
CA THR A 71 -1.13 -10.27 -14.24
C THR A 71 -0.69 -8.80 -14.26
N ALA A 72 -0.81 -8.09 -13.14
CA ALA A 72 -0.40 -6.69 -13.05
C ALA A 72 1.11 -6.51 -13.30
N VAL A 73 1.94 -7.33 -12.64
CA VAL A 73 3.40 -7.25 -12.77
C VAL A 73 3.85 -7.57 -14.20
N GLU A 74 3.30 -8.61 -14.81
CA GLU A 74 3.65 -9.02 -16.18
C GLU A 74 3.23 -7.97 -17.22
N THR A 75 2.01 -7.44 -17.12
CA THR A 75 1.46 -6.43 -18.04
C THR A 75 2.21 -5.11 -17.98
N CYS A 76 2.59 -4.70 -16.77
CA CYS A 76 3.22 -3.39 -16.53
C CYS A 76 4.75 -3.44 -16.51
N ARG A 77 5.34 -4.60 -16.77
CA ARG A 77 6.80 -4.80 -16.73
C ARG A 77 7.56 -3.78 -17.59
N GLY A 78 8.46 -3.02 -16.97
CA GLY A 78 9.25 -1.98 -17.63
C GLY A 78 8.48 -0.71 -18.02
N LYS A 79 7.19 -0.62 -17.68
CA LYS A 79 6.34 0.56 -17.96
C LYS A 79 6.07 1.37 -16.69
N VAL A 80 5.53 0.74 -15.67
CA VAL A 80 5.15 1.38 -14.40
C VAL A 80 5.30 0.39 -13.23
N PRO A 81 5.82 0.81 -12.08
CA PRO A 81 5.94 -0.03 -10.90
C PRO A 81 4.58 -0.49 -10.36
N ILE A 82 4.52 -1.74 -9.90
CA ILE A 82 3.33 -2.31 -9.23
C ILE A 82 3.57 -2.41 -7.74
N ILE A 83 2.66 -1.83 -6.97
CA ILE A 83 2.56 -1.95 -5.51
C ILE A 83 1.37 -2.86 -5.22
N ALA A 84 1.58 -3.95 -4.52
CA ALA A 84 0.51 -4.89 -4.20
C ALA A 84 -0.20 -4.52 -2.89
N GLY A 85 -1.50 -4.74 -2.80
CA GLY A 85 -2.19 -4.73 -1.51
C GLY A 85 -1.81 -5.95 -0.68
N ALA A 86 -1.67 -5.79 0.63
CA ALA A 86 -1.54 -6.89 1.59
C ALA A 86 -2.19 -6.47 2.91
N GLY A 87 -2.84 -7.36 3.64
CA GLY A 87 -3.54 -6.97 4.86
C GLY A 87 -4.30 -8.10 5.53
N GLY A 88 -5.22 -7.75 6.42
CA GLY A 88 -5.99 -8.70 7.20
C GLY A 88 -5.19 -9.27 8.40
N PRO A 89 -5.45 -10.52 8.84
CA PRO A 89 -4.70 -11.16 9.92
C PRO A 89 -3.21 -11.19 9.61
N THR A 90 -2.36 -11.06 10.63
CA THR A 90 -0.90 -10.94 10.47
C THR A 90 -0.31 -12.03 9.58
N ARG A 91 -0.72 -13.28 9.76
CA ARG A 91 -0.23 -14.39 8.92
C ARG A 91 -0.64 -14.27 7.46
N THR A 92 -1.87 -13.82 7.20
CA THR A 92 -2.36 -13.57 5.84
C THR A 92 -1.61 -12.41 5.20
N ALA A 93 -1.43 -11.30 5.94
CA ALA A 93 -0.67 -10.14 5.46
C ALA A 93 0.78 -10.52 5.10
N ILE A 94 1.44 -11.34 5.93
CA ILE A 94 2.78 -11.87 5.66
C ILE A 94 2.78 -12.75 4.40
N ALA A 95 1.85 -13.71 4.30
CA ALA A 95 1.78 -14.60 3.15
C ALA A 95 1.56 -13.85 1.83
N HIS A 96 0.64 -12.87 1.83
CA HIS A 96 0.40 -12.03 0.64
C HIS A 96 1.58 -11.10 0.34
N ALA A 97 2.25 -10.55 1.34
CA ALA A 97 3.45 -9.73 1.13
C ALA A 97 4.59 -10.54 0.50
N GLN A 98 4.84 -11.74 0.99
CA GLN A 98 5.86 -12.65 0.45
C GLN A 98 5.49 -13.14 -0.96
N GLU A 99 4.22 -13.43 -1.21
CA GLU A 99 3.74 -13.81 -2.53
C GLU A 99 3.90 -12.66 -3.54
N ALA A 100 3.55 -11.42 -3.14
CA ALA A 100 3.77 -10.24 -3.97
C ALA A 100 5.25 -10.04 -4.31
N GLU A 101 6.16 -10.22 -3.33
CA GLU A 101 7.60 -10.15 -3.56
C GLU A 101 8.08 -11.24 -4.52
N ARG A 102 7.62 -12.48 -4.34
CA ARG A 102 7.93 -13.62 -5.21
C ARG A 102 7.47 -13.39 -6.65
N LEU A 103 6.32 -12.76 -6.84
CA LEU A 103 5.73 -12.44 -8.15
C LEU A 103 6.38 -11.23 -8.83
N GLY A 104 7.26 -10.49 -8.11
CA GLY A 104 8.00 -9.37 -8.66
C GLY A 104 7.32 -8.02 -8.50
N ALA A 105 6.39 -7.86 -7.58
CA ALA A 105 5.90 -6.56 -7.16
C ALA A 105 7.04 -5.71 -6.58
N HIS A 106 6.89 -4.39 -6.61
CA HIS A 106 7.94 -3.46 -6.23
C HIS A 106 7.82 -2.98 -4.77
N GLY A 107 6.72 -3.29 -4.13
CA GLY A 107 6.41 -3.00 -2.73
C GLY A 107 5.00 -3.40 -2.38
N ILE A 108 4.60 -3.16 -1.13
CA ILE A 108 3.21 -3.36 -0.69
C ILE A 108 2.62 -2.12 -0.04
N LEU A 109 1.30 -1.98 -0.22
CA LEU A 109 0.42 -1.18 0.62
C LEU A 109 -0.17 -2.09 1.69
N LEU A 110 0.28 -1.94 2.94
CA LEU A 110 -0.24 -2.70 4.06
C LEU A 110 -1.59 -2.12 4.49
N LEU A 111 -2.65 -2.80 4.08
CA LEU A 111 -4.04 -2.46 4.36
C LEU A 111 -4.38 -2.67 5.85
N PRO A 112 -5.42 -2.01 6.37
CA PRO A 112 -5.78 -2.09 7.78
C PRO A 112 -5.94 -3.51 8.29
N HIS A 113 -5.49 -3.73 9.53
CA HIS A 113 -5.74 -4.94 10.28
C HIS A 113 -7.25 -5.09 10.53
N TYR A 114 -7.76 -6.32 10.53
CA TYR A 114 -9.19 -6.57 10.69
C TYR A 114 -9.68 -6.46 12.13
N LEU A 115 -8.80 -6.63 13.13
CA LEU A 115 -9.15 -6.52 14.55
C LEU A 115 -9.42 -5.07 14.94
N THR A 116 -10.53 -4.89 15.61
CA THR A 116 -11.10 -3.58 15.94
C THR A 116 -10.54 -2.98 17.22
N GLU A 117 -9.96 -3.81 18.08
CA GLU A 117 -9.58 -3.48 19.46
C GLU A 117 -8.07 -3.56 19.70
N ALA A 118 -7.27 -3.61 18.63
CA ALA A 118 -5.83 -3.64 18.76
C ALA A 118 -5.30 -2.31 19.32
N GLY A 119 -4.62 -2.38 20.45
CA GLY A 119 -3.85 -1.27 20.99
C GLY A 119 -2.59 -1.00 20.16
N GLN A 120 -1.89 0.11 20.45
CA GLN A 120 -0.70 0.52 19.70
C GLN A 120 0.40 -0.55 19.68
N GLU A 121 0.61 -1.26 20.79
CA GLU A 121 1.59 -2.36 20.86
C GLU A 121 1.27 -3.49 19.87
N GLY A 122 0.00 -3.87 19.77
CA GLY A 122 -0.46 -4.89 18.82
C GLY A 122 -0.31 -4.43 17.36
N LEU A 123 -0.61 -3.16 17.07
CA LEU A 123 -0.42 -2.57 15.74
C LEU A 123 1.06 -2.50 15.37
N ILE A 124 1.92 -2.08 16.29
CA ILE A 124 3.38 -2.08 16.09
C ILE A 124 3.87 -3.50 15.78
N ALA A 125 3.49 -4.48 16.60
CA ALA A 125 3.91 -5.87 16.40
C ALA A 125 3.45 -6.42 15.04
N HIS A 126 2.21 -6.12 14.63
CA HIS A 126 1.67 -6.52 13.33
C HIS A 126 2.50 -5.94 12.17
N VAL A 127 2.67 -4.61 12.15
CA VAL A 127 3.43 -3.93 11.07
C VAL A 127 4.88 -4.39 11.04
N GLU A 128 5.51 -4.51 12.21
CA GLU A 128 6.91 -4.98 12.33
C GLU A 128 7.09 -6.40 11.76
N GLN A 129 6.18 -7.33 12.06
CA GLN A 129 6.25 -8.69 11.52
C GLN A 129 6.10 -8.71 9.99
N VAL A 130 5.19 -7.92 9.43
CA VAL A 130 5.04 -7.82 7.97
C VAL A 130 6.29 -7.21 7.34
N CYS A 131 6.80 -6.11 7.88
CA CYS A 131 8.04 -5.49 7.38
C CYS A 131 9.23 -6.45 7.39
N LYS A 132 9.39 -7.24 8.45
CA LYS A 132 10.49 -8.23 8.58
C LYS A 132 10.34 -9.43 7.64
N SER A 133 9.16 -9.68 7.10
CA SER A 133 8.90 -10.83 6.23
C SER A 133 9.30 -10.62 4.77
N VAL A 134 9.60 -9.38 4.36
CA VAL A 134 9.93 -8.98 2.99
C VAL A 134 11.11 -8.01 2.94
N LYS A 135 11.74 -7.90 1.77
CA LYS A 135 12.90 -7.02 1.55
C LYS A 135 12.55 -5.70 0.86
N PHE A 136 11.48 -5.69 0.09
CA PHE A 136 11.03 -4.49 -0.63
C PHE A 136 10.35 -3.47 0.31
N GLY A 137 9.97 -2.30 -0.23
CA GLY A 137 9.36 -1.23 0.54
C GLY A 137 7.93 -1.52 0.97
N VAL A 138 7.61 -1.13 2.20
CA VAL A 138 6.28 -1.25 2.80
C VAL A 138 5.72 0.16 3.01
N ILE A 139 4.45 0.33 2.64
CA ILE A 139 3.65 1.54 2.89
C ILE A 139 2.55 1.15 3.86
N VAL A 140 2.51 1.72 5.05
CA VAL A 140 1.40 1.46 5.98
C VAL A 140 0.21 2.36 5.68
N TYR A 141 -1.00 1.79 5.66
CA TYR A 141 -2.24 2.53 5.44
C TYR A 141 -2.96 2.79 6.76
N ASN A 142 -2.89 4.02 7.22
CA ASN A 142 -3.52 4.50 8.43
C ASN A 142 -5.00 4.79 8.16
N ARG A 143 -5.87 3.85 8.47
CA ARG A 143 -7.32 3.96 8.22
C ARG A 143 -8.11 3.10 9.21
N ASP A 144 -9.36 3.51 9.46
CA ASP A 144 -10.34 2.79 10.29
C ASP A 144 -9.77 2.36 11.65
N ARG A 145 -9.37 1.12 11.76
CA ARG A 145 -8.91 0.46 12.99
C ARG A 145 -7.40 0.49 13.15
N THR A 146 -6.67 0.71 12.08
CA THR A 146 -5.20 0.83 12.12
C THR A 146 -4.83 2.32 12.20
N LYS A 147 -4.96 2.89 13.38
CA LYS A 147 -4.59 4.30 13.63
C LYS A 147 -3.31 4.33 14.45
N LEU A 148 -2.19 4.36 13.77
CA LEU A 148 -0.88 4.53 14.40
C LEU A 148 -0.69 5.98 14.86
N THR A 149 -0.14 6.15 16.05
CA THR A 149 0.30 7.45 16.55
C THR A 149 1.68 7.81 15.99
N ALA A 150 2.08 9.07 16.16
CA ALA A 150 3.43 9.51 15.79
C ALA A 150 4.53 8.76 16.56
N GLU A 151 4.27 8.42 17.84
CA GLU A 151 5.16 7.61 18.68
C GLU A 151 5.31 6.19 18.15
N SER A 152 4.20 5.55 17.78
CA SER A 152 4.20 4.20 17.21
C SER A 152 4.94 4.15 15.87
N LEU A 153 4.76 5.18 15.04
CA LEU A 153 5.49 5.31 13.78
C LEU A 153 6.99 5.53 13.99
N ALA A 154 7.39 6.29 15.02
CA ALA A 154 8.80 6.47 15.36
C ALA A 154 9.45 5.14 15.75
N ILE A 155 8.80 4.33 16.58
CA ILE A 155 9.26 2.99 16.95
C ILE A 155 9.41 2.10 15.71
N LEU A 156 8.40 2.12 14.84
CA LEU A 156 8.42 1.34 13.59
C LEU A 156 9.52 1.80 12.63
N ALA A 157 9.76 3.11 12.54
CA ALA A 157 10.80 3.68 11.68
C ALA A 157 12.22 3.24 12.07
N GLU A 158 12.46 3.05 13.38
CA GLU A 158 13.71 2.53 13.91
C GLU A 158 13.88 1.02 13.64
N ARG A 159 12.79 0.25 13.81
CA ARG A 159 12.82 -1.22 13.71
C ARG A 159 12.68 -1.76 12.29
N CYS A 160 12.08 -0.97 11.40
CA CYS A 160 11.68 -1.37 10.05
C CYS A 160 12.29 -0.41 9.00
N PRO A 161 13.55 -0.60 8.58
CA PRO A 161 14.19 0.28 7.59
C PRO A 161 13.48 0.26 6.23
N ASN A 162 12.76 -0.79 5.92
CA ASN A 162 11.94 -0.95 4.71
C ASN A 162 10.51 -0.40 4.82
N LEU A 163 10.08 0.10 5.98
CA LEU A 163 8.85 0.90 6.09
C LEU A 163 9.14 2.29 5.54
N VAL A 164 8.70 2.58 4.32
CA VAL A 164 9.11 3.78 3.56
C VAL A 164 7.96 4.74 3.25
N GLY A 165 6.73 4.34 3.48
CA GLY A 165 5.58 5.18 3.20
C GLY A 165 4.51 5.12 4.28
N PHE A 166 3.79 6.23 4.39
CA PHE A 166 2.61 6.36 5.25
C PHE A 166 1.46 6.93 4.42
N LYS A 167 0.37 6.17 4.36
CA LYS A 167 -0.86 6.62 3.70
C LYS A 167 -1.89 6.99 4.75
N ASP A 168 -2.31 8.26 4.75
CA ASP A 168 -3.40 8.72 5.62
C ASP A 168 -4.76 8.47 4.96
N GLY A 169 -5.62 7.74 5.64
CA GLY A 169 -7.02 7.52 5.28
C GLY A 169 -7.99 7.97 6.36
N VAL A 170 -7.52 8.74 7.35
CA VAL A 170 -8.33 9.26 8.44
C VAL A 170 -8.71 10.73 8.21
N GLY A 171 -7.79 11.53 7.64
CA GLY A 171 -8.01 12.95 7.37
C GLY A 171 -7.96 13.83 8.61
N ASN A 172 -7.30 13.39 9.67
CA ASN A 172 -7.11 14.21 10.86
C ASN A 172 -5.83 15.03 10.74
N ILE A 173 -5.98 16.35 10.49
CA ILE A 173 -4.87 17.27 10.26
C ILE A 173 -3.94 17.37 11.45
N GLU A 174 -4.47 17.39 12.68
CA GLU A 174 -3.68 17.49 13.91
C GLU A 174 -2.77 16.25 14.06
N THR A 175 -3.33 15.06 13.86
CA THR A 175 -2.56 13.82 13.87
C THR A 175 -1.49 13.81 12.78
N MET A 176 -1.84 14.23 11.56
CA MET A 176 -0.89 14.28 10.45
C MET A 176 0.22 15.29 10.69
N SER A 177 -0.10 16.48 11.24
CA SER A 177 0.90 17.48 11.62
C SER A 177 1.88 16.90 12.65
N SER A 178 1.39 16.20 13.66
CA SER A 178 2.22 15.55 14.68
C SER A 178 3.14 14.47 14.07
N ILE A 179 2.61 13.65 13.15
CA ILE A 179 3.37 12.63 12.44
C ILE A 179 4.46 13.29 11.57
N TYR A 180 4.08 14.29 10.77
CA TYR A 180 5.01 14.96 9.87
C TYR A 180 6.13 15.69 10.62
N MET A 181 5.80 16.40 11.70
CA MET A 181 6.79 17.09 12.56
C MET A 181 7.78 16.11 13.18
N LYS A 182 7.31 14.92 13.57
CA LYS A 182 8.16 13.91 14.22
C LYS A 182 9.00 13.10 13.23
N MET A 183 8.43 12.80 12.06
CA MET A 183 9.03 11.89 11.09
C MET A 183 9.74 12.60 9.94
N GLY A 184 9.38 13.84 9.63
CA GLY A 184 9.97 14.60 8.53
C GLY A 184 10.05 13.81 7.24
N ASP A 185 11.22 13.78 6.64
CA ASP A 185 11.49 13.08 5.37
C ASP A 185 11.69 11.56 5.53
N ARG A 186 11.42 10.99 6.71
CA ARG A 186 11.59 9.54 6.91
C ARG A 186 10.66 8.70 6.04
N PHE A 187 9.47 9.21 5.73
CA PHE A 187 8.46 8.57 4.90
C PHE A 187 8.11 9.38 3.66
N SER A 188 7.59 8.70 2.63
CA SER A 188 6.71 9.33 1.64
C SER A 188 5.29 9.33 2.18
N TYR A 189 4.60 10.45 2.07
CA TYR A 189 3.25 10.64 2.60
C TYR A 189 2.23 10.63 1.47
N LEU A 190 1.15 9.83 1.63
CA LEU A 190 0.09 9.69 0.66
C LEU A 190 -1.23 10.12 1.30
N GLY A 191 -1.98 10.99 0.65
CA GLY A 191 -3.36 11.29 0.99
C GLY A 191 -4.29 10.18 0.49
N GLY A 192 -5.14 9.66 1.35
CA GLY A 192 -6.10 8.60 1.04
C GLY A 192 -7.55 9.04 1.07
N LEU A 193 -7.81 10.35 1.29
CA LEU A 193 -9.14 10.95 1.35
C LEU A 193 -9.25 12.13 0.38
N PRO A 194 -10.50 12.55 0.04
CA PRO A 194 -10.77 13.72 -0.78
C PRO A 194 -10.36 15.07 -0.16
N THR A 195 -9.67 15.07 0.96
CA THR A 195 -9.11 16.24 1.66
C THR A 195 -7.69 16.59 1.19
N ALA A 196 -7.29 16.09 0.02
CA ALA A 196 -5.98 16.34 -0.57
C ALA A 196 -5.70 17.85 -0.77
N GLU A 197 -6.73 18.67 -1.00
CA GLU A 197 -6.60 20.12 -1.11
C GLU A 197 -6.07 20.75 0.17
N VAL A 198 -6.55 20.27 1.33
CA VAL A 198 -6.10 20.77 2.64
C VAL A 198 -4.66 20.36 2.90
N TYR A 199 -4.27 19.14 2.55
CA TYR A 199 -2.89 18.69 2.67
C TYR A 199 -1.94 19.45 1.75
N ALA A 200 -2.33 19.68 0.51
CA ALA A 200 -1.54 20.47 -0.43
C ALA A 200 -1.30 21.90 0.06
N ALA A 201 -2.23 22.49 0.80
CA ALA A 201 -2.08 23.80 1.40
C ALA A 201 -1.27 23.81 2.70
N ALA A 202 -1.35 22.73 3.50
CA ALA A 202 -0.72 22.65 4.82
C ALA A 202 0.73 22.17 4.79
N TYR A 203 1.14 21.43 3.77
CA TYR A 203 2.44 20.74 3.69
C TYR A 203 3.29 21.17 2.47
N LYS A 204 3.07 22.37 1.97
CA LYS A 204 3.93 22.98 0.95
C LYS A 204 5.26 23.42 1.53
#